data_b48b7ce8fa0e1297d10efd399a54c8b4
#
_entry.id   b48b7ce8fa0e1297d10efd399a54c8b4
#
_cell.length_a   1.000
_cell.length_b   1.000
_cell.length_c   1.000
_cell.angle_alpha   90.00
_cell.angle_beta   90.00
_cell.angle_gamma   90.00
#
_symmetry.space_group_name_H-M   'P 1'
#
loop_
_entity.id
_entity.type
_entity.pdbx_description
1 polymer ?
#
loop_
_entity_poly.entity_id
_entity_poly.type
_entity_poly.pdbx_seq_one_letter_code
_entity_poly.pdbx_strand_id
1 'polypeptide(L)'
;ALIQSGFRVVTFLGGRSDRTQSLSASAGIESLASLDEVIRQSDLILSILPPQHAHVIATEVADMMANIGSFPDYADCNAISPKSAKNIFELFSNLPVNFIDGGIVGFNPIKEDGRTRLYVSGENLFLISQIDGRGMVVKPVGHLIGQASTLKMIYASATKGAFSLFAAVAGACRA
;
A
#
# COMPACT_ATOMS: atom_id res chain seq x y z
N ALA A 1 6.05 -7.79 11.35
CA ALA A 1 5.57 -9.01 10.66
C ALA A 1 6.53 -9.44 9.54
N LEU A 2 6.70 -8.68 8.43
CA LEU A 2 7.56 -9.08 7.29
C LEU A 2 9.00 -9.39 7.71
N ILE A 3 9.63 -8.52 8.48
CA ILE A 3 11.00 -8.73 8.99
C ILE A 3 11.10 -9.99 9.84
N GLN A 4 10.12 -10.23 10.70
CA GLN A 4 10.04 -11.46 11.51
C GLN A 4 9.87 -12.73 10.67
N SER A 5 9.38 -12.56 9.44
CA SER A 5 9.23 -13.64 8.45
C SER A 5 10.44 -13.78 7.52
N GLY A 6 11.55 -13.07 7.80
CA GLY A 6 12.79 -13.18 7.05
C GLY A 6 12.92 -12.24 5.84
N PHE A 7 11.98 -11.34 5.61
CA PHE A 7 12.12 -10.32 4.57
C PHE A 7 13.05 -9.20 5.02
N ARG A 8 13.93 -8.76 4.15
CA ARG A 8 14.62 -7.48 4.30
C ARG A 8 13.65 -6.37 3.92
N VAL A 9 13.40 -5.43 4.83
CA VAL A 9 12.51 -4.30 4.60
C VAL A 9 13.32 -3.02 4.69
N VAL A 10 13.33 -2.26 3.61
CA VAL A 10 14.06 -1.00 3.49
C VAL A 10 13.11 0.17 3.27
N THR A 11 13.55 1.36 3.63
CA THR A 11 12.79 2.60 3.43
C THR A 11 13.73 3.79 3.32
N PHE A 12 13.21 4.91 2.82
CA PHE A 12 13.87 6.21 2.89
C PHE A 12 13.08 7.14 3.82
N LEU A 13 13.75 7.75 4.78
CA LEU A 13 13.13 8.58 5.83
C LEU A 13 13.57 10.04 5.78
N GLY A 14 14.22 10.49 4.73
CA GLY A 14 14.59 11.88 4.54
C GLY A 14 13.38 12.81 4.63
N GLY A 15 13.47 13.84 5.48
CA GLY A 15 12.38 14.79 5.72
C GLY A 15 11.17 14.26 6.50
N ARG A 16 11.23 13.02 7.02
CA ARG A 16 10.18 12.46 7.88
C ARG A 16 10.34 12.90 9.33
N SER A 17 9.21 12.98 10.05
CA SER A 17 9.22 13.36 11.48
C SER A 17 9.97 12.35 12.34
N ASP A 18 10.51 12.81 13.47
CA ASP A 18 11.22 11.98 14.46
C ASP A 18 10.36 10.78 14.92
N ARG A 19 9.04 10.99 15.04
CA ARG A 19 8.11 9.91 15.35
C ARG A 19 8.13 8.82 14.29
N THR A 20 8.13 9.18 13.00
CA THR A 20 8.17 8.20 11.90
C THR A 20 9.49 7.45 11.90
N GLN A 21 10.60 8.17 12.11
CA GLN A 21 11.93 7.57 12.18
C GLN A 21 12.03 6.59 13.36
N SER A 22 11.58 6.98 14.54
CA SER A 22 11.57 6.12 15.74
C SER A 22 10.70 4.87 15.56
N LEU A 23 9.52 5.00 14.96
CA LEU A 23 8.64 3.86 14.67
C LEU A 23 9.27 2.89 13.65
N SER A 24 9.93 3.41 12.63
CA SER A 24 10.63 2.60 11.63
C SER A 24 11.79 1.82 12.27
N ALA A 25 12.61 2.49 13.06
CA ALA A 25 13.73 1.88 13.78
C ALA A 25 13.23 0.79 14.76
N SER A 26 12.18 1.09 15.53
CA SER A 26 11.56 0.12 16.46
C SER A 26 10.96 -1.10 15.75
N ALA A 27 10.56 -0.96 14.49
CA ALA A 27 10.07 -2.04 13.67
C ALA A 27 11.19 -2.85 13.00
N GLY A 28 12.46 -2.41 13.13
CA GLY A 28 13.63 -3.03 12.50
C GLY A 28 13.73 -2.75 11.00
N ILE A 29 13.06 -1.71 10.49
CA ILE A 29 13.13 -1.32 9.08
C ILE A 29 14.45 -0.58 8.84
N GLU A 30 15.20 -1.03 7.84
CA GLU A 30 16.47 -0.40 7.46
C GLU A 30 16.21 0.90 6.71
N SER A 31 16.78 2.02 7.19
CA SER A 31 16.70 3.30 6.49
C SER A 31 17.90 3.46 5.57
N LEU A 32 17.64 3.62 4.28
CA LEU A 32 18.66 3.91 3.26
C LEU A 32 18.85 5.43 3.11
N ALA A 33 19.95 5.84 2.48
CA ALA A 33 20.33 7.24 2.37
C ALA A 33 19.43 8.03 1.40
N SER A 34 18.80 7.35 0.42
CA SER A 34 18.01 7.99 -0.63
C SER A 34 16.92 7.07 -1.18
N LEU A 35 15.98 7.65 -1.93
CA LEU A 35 14.92 6.91 -2.60
C LEU A 35 15.46 6.04 -3.75
N ASP A 36 16.48 6.50 -4.46
CA ASP A 36 17.11 5.72 -5.53
C ASP A 36 17.79 4.45 -5.00
N GLU A 37 18.39 4.50 -3.80
CA GLU A 37 18.91 3.31 -3.13
C GLU A 37 17.77 2.33 -2.76
N VAL A 38 16.62 2.83 -2.29
CA VAL A 38 15.45 1.99 -2.03
C VAL A 38 15.00 1.29 -3.32
N ILE A 39 14.89 2.03 -4.42
CA ILE A 39 14.47 1.47 -5.71
C ILE A 39 15.47 0.40 -6.20
N ARG A 40 16.78 0.68 -6.15
CA ARG A 40 17.81 -0.26 -6.62
C ARG A 40 17.90 -1.55 -5.81
N GLN A 41 17.55 -1.49 -4.54
CA GLN A 41 17.72 -2.60 -3.59
C GLN A 41 16.41 -3.34 -3.30
N SER A 42 15.30 -2.97 -3.96
CA SER A 42 14.00 -3.60 -3.77
C SER A 42 13.62 -4.49 -4.96
N ASP A 43 12.99 -5.61 -4.68
CA ASP A 43 12.27 -6.42 -5.67
C ASP A 43 10.81 -5.94 -5.80
N LEU A 44 10.24 -5.44 -4.70
CA LEU A 44 8.86 -4.96 -4.60
C LEU A 44 8.79 -3.71 -3.73
N ILE A 45 8.19 -2.66 -4.26
CA ILE A 45 7.88 -1.43 -3.52
C ILE A 45 6.41 -1.48 -3.06
N LEU A 46 6.18 -1.31 -1.77
CA LEU A 46 4.86 -1.16 -1.18
C LEU A 46 4.61 0.33 -0.87
N SER A 47 3.80 1.00 -1.66
CA SER A 47 3.39 2.39 -1.42
C SER A 47 2.24 2.42 -0.41
N ILE A 48 2.51 2.84 0.82
CA ILE A 48 1.54 2.93 1.92
C ILE A 48 1.65 4.32 2.54
N LEU A 49 0.80 5.24 2.12
CA LEU A 49 0.86 6.66 2.43
C LEU A 49 -0.54 7.24 2.73
N PRO A 50 -0.64 8.46 3.28
CA PRO A 50 -1.89 9.21 3.22
C PRO A 50 -2.32 9.44 1.76
N PRO A 51 -3.60 9.22 1.42
CA PRO A 51 -4.09 9.20 0.03
C PRO A 51 -3.72 10.42 -0.81
N GLN A 52 -3.64 11.60 -0.20
CA GLN A 52 -3.30 12.85 -0.88
C GLN A 52 -1.87 12.88 -1.43
N HIS A 53 -0.98 12.02 -0.95
CA HIS A 53 0.43 11.95 -1.39
C HIS A 53 0.68 10.81 -2.39
N ALA A 54 -0.29 9.93 -2.62
CA ALA A 54 -0.11 8.72 -3.43
C ALA A 54 0.38 9.05 -4.85
N HIS A 55 -0.27 9.99 -5.53
CA HIS A 55 0.08 10.35 -6.90
C HIS A 55 1.46 11.01 -6.99
N VAL A 56 1.77 11.94 -6.09
CA VAL A 56 3.05 12.68 -6.11
C VAL A 56 4.22 11.71 -5.90
N ILE A 57 4.12 10.83 -4.92
CA ILE A 57 5.18 9.84 -4.65
C ILE A 57 5.29 8.82 -5.79
N ALA A 58 4.18 8.40 -6.38
CA ALA A 58 4.21 7.50 -7.53
C ALA A 58 4.90 8.15 -8.75
N THR A 59 4.66 9.44 -9.00
CA THR A 59 5.36 10.19 -10.05
C THR A 59 6.87 10.24 -9.77
N GLU A 60 7.26 10.59 -8.55
CA GLU A 60 8.67 10.65 -8.16
C GLU A 60 9.37 9.29 -8.32
N VAL A 61 8.70 8.21 -7.92
CA VAL A 61 9.23 6.85 -8.07
C VAL A 61 9.35 6.45 -9.53
N ALA A 62 8.34 6.71 -10.37
CA ALA A 62 8.36 6.38 -11.79
C ALA A 62 9.47 7.13 -12.54
N ASP A 63 9.60 8.44 -12.30
CA ASP A 63 10.68 9.26 -12.88
C ASP A 63 12.05 8.75 -12.45
N MET A 64 12.21 8.41 -11.18
CA MET A 64 13.48 7.90 -10.65
C MET A 64 13.81 6.52 -11.23
N MET A 65 12.84 5.60 -11.32
CA MET A 65 13.01 4.30 -11.99
C MET A 65 13.52 4.47 -13.42
N ALA A 66 12.91 5.38 -14.19
CA ALA A 66 13.32 5.68 -15.55
C ALA A 66 14.77 6.22 -15.62
N ASN A 67 15.12 7.13 -14.70
CA ASN A 67 16.44 7.75 -14.67
C ASN A 67 17.56 6.78 -14.27
N ILE A 68 17.29 5.87 -13.34
CA ILE A 68 18.31 4.94 -12.81
C ILE A 68 18.34 3.59 -13.52
N GLY A 69 17.32 3.27 -14.34
CA GLY A 69 17.20 2.01 -15.06
C GLY A 69 16.99 0.79 -14.13
N SER A 70 16.26 0.98 -13.02
CA SER A 70 15.91 -0.09 -12.07
C SER A 70 14.40 -0.14 -11.89
N PHE A 71 13.77 -1.31 -12.05
CA PHE A 71 12.34 -1.48 -12.24
C PHE A 71 11.75 -2.56 -11.32
N PRO A 72 11.80 -2.39 -9.99
CA PRO A 72 11.09 -3.28 -9.07
C PRO A 72 9.58 -3.24 -9.32
N ASP A 73 8.86 -4.28 -8.93
CA ASP A 73 7.39 -4.25 -8.89
C ASP A 73 6.90 -3.11 -8.02
N TYR A 74 5.81 -2.45 -8.42
CA TYR A 74 5.21 -1.36 -7.64
C TYR A 74 3.77 -1.69 -7.24
N ALA A 75 3.53 -1.78 -5.94
CA ALA A 75 2.20 -2.00 -5.38
C ALA A 75 1.68 -0.72 -4.71
N ASP A 76 0.65 -0.09 -5.30
CA ASP A 76 -0.08 0.98 -4.65
C ASP A 76 -1.09 0.39 -3.66
N CYS A 77 -0.82 0.53 -2.38
CA CYS A 77 -1.68 0.04 -1.30
C CYS A 77 -2.44 1.17 -0.58
N ASN A 78 -2.53 2.34 -1.22
CA ASN A 78 -3.16 3.52 -0.66
C ASN A 78 -4.69 3.43 -0.68
N ALA A 79 -5.34 4.22 0.17
CA ALA A 79 -6.81 4.26 0.22
C ALA A 79 -7.34 5.29 -0.79
N ILE A 80 -7.17 5.01 -2.06
CA ILE A 80 -7.55 5.88 -3.19
C ILE A 80 -8.71 5.31 -3.99
N SER A 81 -9.31 6.14 -4.84
CA SER A 81 -10.39 5.69 -5.73
C SER A 81 -9.84 4.78 -6.86
N PRO A 82 -10.68 3.90 -7.45
CA PRO A 82 -10.27 3.11 -8.62
C PRO A 82 -9.78 3.97 -9.78
N LYS A 83 -10.34 5.16 -9.96
CA LYS A 83 -9.90 6.12 -10.98
C LYS A 83 -8.49 6.64 -10.66
N SER A 84 -8.22 6.97 -9.40
CA SER A 84 -6.89 7.40 -8.97
C SER A 84 -5.85 6.30 -9.13
N ALA A 85 -6.19 5.05 -8.82
CA ALA A 85 -5.31 3.90 -9.03
C ALA A 85 -4.93 3.72 -10.49
N LYS A 86 -5.90 3.87 -11.41
CA LYS A 86 -5.65 3.83 -12.86
C LYS A 86 -4.77 5.01 -13.33
N ASN A 87 -5.01 6.22 -12.83
CA ASN A 87 -4.17 7.37 -13.18
C ASN A 87 -2.73 7.20 -12.69
N ILE A 88 -2.53 6.55 -11.54
CA ILE A 88 -1.18 6.22 -11.05
C ILE A 88 -0.55 5.13 -11.92
N PHE A 89 -1.30 4.10 -12.30
CA PHE A 89 -0.81 3.06 -13.21
C PHE A 89 -0.29 3.64 -14.54
N GLU A 90 -0.95 4.65 -15.10
CA GLU A 90 -0.50 5.31 -16.34
C GLU A 90 0.91 5.92 -16.24
N LEU A 91 1.36 6.30 -15.04
CA LEU A 91 2.72 6.81 -14.82
C LEU A 91 3.79 5.76 -15.11
N PHE A 92 3.45 4.49 -14.96
CA PHE A 92 4.35 3.35 -15.16
C PHE A 92 4.18 2.67 -16.53
N SER A 93 3.24 3.13 -17.37
CA SER A 93 2.85 2.45 -18.63
C SER A 93 3.98 2.31 -19.66
N ASN A 94 4.96 3.20 -19.64
CA ASN A 94 6.13 3.17 -20.51
C ASN A 94 7.38 2.55 -19.86
N LEU A 95 7.25 2.00 -18.68
CA LEU A 95 8.33 1.36 -17.92
C LEU A 95 8.08 -0.15 -17.84
N PRO A 96 9.13 -0.98 -17.82
CA PRO A 96 8.99 -2.42 -17.64
C PRO A 96 8.70 -2.78 -16.16
N VAL A 97 7.71 -2.10 -15.57
CA VAL A 97 7.29 -2.26 -14.17
C VAL A 97 6.00 -3.04 -14.12
N ASN A 98 5.97 -4.07 -13.30
CA ASN A 98 4.73 -4.73 -12.95
C ASN A 98 4.01 -3.91 -11.87
N PHE A 99 2.87 -3.32 -12.22
CA PHE A 99 2.06 -2.51 -11.31
C PHE A 99 0.95 -3.35 -10.67
N ILE A 100 0.77 -3.16 -9.37
CA ILE A 100 -0.20 -3.87 -8.56
C ILE A 100 -1.09 -2.85 -7.84
N ASP A 101 -2.40 -2.96 -8.01
CA ASP A 101 -3.40 -2.23 -7.23
C ASP A 101 -3.68 -2.99 -5.94
N GLY A 102 -3.53 -2.35 -4.80
CA GLY A 102 -3.65 -2.95 -3.48
C GLY A 102 -4.65 -2.23 -2.57
N GLY A 103 -5.37 -2.98 -1.78
CA GLY A 103 -6.30 -2.45 -0.79
C GLY A 103 -6.16 -3.15 0.56
N ILE A 104 -5.52 -2.48 1.54
CA ILE A 104 -5.41 -3.00 2.90
C ILE A 104 -6.72 -2.80 3.66
N VAL A 105 -7.27 -3.89 4.21
CA VAL A 105 -8.49 -3.90 5.03
C VAL A 105 -8.22 -4.68 6.31
N GLY A 106 -8.56 -4.10 7.45
CA GLY A 106 -8.35 -4.70 8.76
C GLY A 106 -7.56 -3.79 9.69
N PHE A 107 -7.10 -4.38 10.79
CA PHE A 107 -6.36 -3.69 11.84
C PHE A 107 -4.85 -3.84 11.65
N ASN A 108 -4.07 -3.25 12.58
CA ASN A 108 -2.62 -3.37 12.57
C ASN A 108 -2.19 -4.86 12.67
N PRO A 109 -1.39 -5.38 11.74
CA PRO A 109 -0.96 -6.79 11.72
C PRO A 109 -0.26 -7.30 12.97
N ILE A 110 0.28 -6.39 13.80
CA ILE A 110 0.95 -6.74 15.06
C ILE A 110 -0.09 -7.12 16.16
N LYS A 111 -1.31 -6.59 16.06
CA LYS A 111 -2.34 -6.74 17.12
C LYS A 111 -3.35 -7.86 16.86
N GLU A 112 -3.48 -8.30 15.62
CA GLU A 112 -4.51 -9.27 15.23
C GLU A 112 -3.92 -10.32 14.28
N ASP A 113 -3.66 -11.50 14.78
CA ASP A 113 -3.13 -12.63 14.02
C ASP A 113 -3.97 -12.91 12.75
N GLY A 114 -3.42 -12.55 11.59
CA GLY A 114 -3.97 -12.94 10.29
C GLY A 114 -5.30 -12.31 9.88
N ARG A 115 -5.80 -11.28 10.57
CA ARG A 115 -7.08 -10.62 10.21
C ARG A 115 -6.93 -9.46 9.23
N THR A 116 -5.72 -8.93 9.07
CA THR A 116 -5.44 -7.93 8.05
C THR A 116 -5.39 -8.59 6.68
N ARG A 117 -6.16 -8.07 5.75
CA ARG A 117 -6.22 -8.55 4.37
C ARG A 117 -5.67 -7.50 3.44
N LEU A 118 -4.82 -7.93 2.52
CA LEU A 118 -4.36 -7.15 1.38
C LEU A 118 -5.05 -7.72 0.13
N TYR A 119 -6.08 -7.03 -0.33
CA TYR A 119 -6.71 -7.33 -1.61
C TYR A 119 -5.82 -6.77 -2.72
N VAL A 120 -5.57 -7.55 -3.76
CA VAL A 120 -4.66 -7.16 -4.85
C VAL A 120 -5.28 -7.46 -6.21
N SER A 121 -5.02 -6.58 -7.17
CA SER A 121 -5.34 -6.79 -8.58
C SER A 121 -4.19 -6.31 -9.48
N GLY A 122 -3.99 -6.98 -10.61
CA GLY A 122 -2.90 -6.75 -11.54
C GLY A 122 -2.60 -8.00 -12.36
N GLU A 123 -1.79 -7.86 -13.40
CA GLU A 123 -1.50 -8.97 -14.31
C GLU A 123 -0.57 -10.02 -13.68
N ASN A 124 0.43 -9.59 -12.94
CA ASN A 124 1.37 -10.48 -12.26
C ASN A 124 1.39 -10.20 -10.75
N LEU A 125 0.97 -11.17 -9.97
CA LEU A 125 0.89 -11.07 -8.51
C LEU A 125 1.92 -11.95 -7.80
N PHE A 126 2.96 -12.43 -8.52
CA PHE A 126 3.92 -13.39 -7.98
C PHE A 126 4.65 -12.84 -6.75
N LEU A 127 5.31 -11.68 -6.86
CA LEU A 127 6.09 -11.12 -5.74
C LEU A 127 5.20 -10.71 -4.56
N ILE A 128 4.07 -10.05 -4.81
CA ILE A 128 3.17 -9.65 -3.73
C ILE A 128 2.57 -10.87 -3.00
N SER A 129 2.40 -11.99 -3.67
CA SER A 129 1.91 -13.23 -3.05
C SER A 129 2.90 -13.87 -2.09
N GLN A 130 4.19 -13.54 -2.17
CA GLN A 130 5.21 -14.05 -1.24
C GLN A 130 5.00 -13.55 0.19
N ILE A 131 4.30 -12.44 0.37
CA ILE A 131 4.00 -11.90 1.70
C ILE A 131 2.72 -12.47 2.32
N ASP A 132 2.03 -13.40 1.63
CA ASP A 132 0.84 -14.06 2.18
C ASP A 132 1.17 -14.86 3.45
N GLY A 133 0.31 -14.75 4.46
CA GLY A 133 0.54 -15.37 5.76
C GLY A 133 1.67 -14.74 6.60
N ARG A 134 2.31 -13.67 6.11
CA ARG A 134 3.43 -12.99 6.80
C ARG A 134 2.97 -11.76 7.57
N GLY A 135 1.89 -11.89 8.34
CA GLY A 135 1.25 -10.82 9.10
C GLY A 135 0.01 -10.22 8.42
N MET A 136 -0.23 -10.58 7.17
CA MET A 136 -1.46 -10.26 6.45
C MET A 136 -1.82 -11.39 5.49
N VAL A 137 -3.08 -11.47 5.11
CA VAL A 137 -3.59 -12.44 4.12
C VAL A 137 -3.71 -11.73 2.78
N VAL A 138 -2.97 -12.17 1.77
CA VAL A 138 -3.07 -11.64 0.40
C VAL A 138 -4.25 -12.30 -0.31
N LYS A 139 -5.12 -11.48 -0.89
CA LYS A 139 -6.35 -11.92 -1.59
C LYS A 139 -6.40 -11.35 -3.00
N PRO A 140 -6.02 -12.11 -4.03
CA PRO A 140 -6.25 -11.71 -5.41
C PRO A 140 -7.75 -11.50 -5.68
N VAL A 141 -8.11 -10.39 -6.33
CA VAL A 141 -9.50 -10.04 -6.66
C VAL A 141 -9.72 -9.79 -8.13
N GLY A 142 -8.69 -9.92 -8.94
CA GLY A 142 -8.76 -9.84 -10.39
C GLY A 142 -7.45 -9.39 -11.03
N HIS A 143 -7.48 -9.21 -12.35
CA HIS A 143 -6.31 -8.85 -13.14
C HIS A 143 -6.32 -7.38 -13.61
N LEU A 144 -7.43 -6.67 -13.45
CA LEU A 144 -7.56 -5.27 -13.88
C LEU A 144 -7.23 -4.31 -12.74
N ILE A 145 -6.42 -3.31 -13.04
CA ILE A 145 -6.11 -2.22 -12.11
C ILE A 145 -7.39 -1.46 -11.73
N GLY A 146 -7.55 -1.21 -10.44
CA GLY A 146 -8.74 -0.59 -9.86
C GLY A 146 -9.71 -1.56 -9.20
N GLN A 147 -9.58 -2.88 -9.38
CA GLN A 147 -10.48 -3.86 -8.77
C GLN A 147 -10.27 -3.95 -7.25
N ALA A 148 -9.02 -3.98 -6.78
CA ALA A 148 -8.72 -4.00 -5.34
C ALA A 148 -9.13 -2.67 -4.67
N SER A 149 -8.84 -1.54 -5.31
CA SER A 149 -9.29 -0.21 -4.86
C SER A 149 -10.82 -0.12 -4.81
N THR A 150 -11.53 -0.68 -5.79
CA THR A 150 -13.00 -0.74 -5.79
C THR A 150 -13.52 -1.49 -4.57
N LEU A 151 -12.99 -2.69 -4.33
CA LEU A 151 -13.39 -3.50 -3.16
C LEU A 151 -13.15 -2.75 -1.85
N LYS A 152 -11.98 -2.12 -1.71
CA LYS A 152 -11.65 -1.31 -0.53
C LYS A 152 -12.61 -0.15 -0.34
N MET A 153 -12.97 0.58 -1.42
CA MET A 153 -13.89 1.71 -1.32
C MET A 153 -15.31 1.26 -0.96
N ILE A 154 -15.79 0.15 -1.53
CA ILE A 154 -17.08 -0.43 -1.17
C ILE A 154 -17.10 -0.84 0.30
N TYR A 155 -16.06 -1.53 0.78
CA TYR A 155 -15.94 -1.92 2.18
C TYR A 155 -15.91 -0.70 3.12
N ALA A 156 -15.13 0.33 2.79
CA ALA A 156 -15.04 1.55 3.57
C ALA A 156 -16.38 2.31 3.61
N SER A 157 -17.10 2.37 2.50
CA SER A 157 -18.41 3.01 2.40
C SER A 157 -19.46 2.25 3.23
N ALA A 158 -19.49 0.93 3.15
CA ALA A 158 -20.41 0.12 3.93
C ALA A 158 -20.16 0.25 5.44
N THR A 159 -18.91 0.13 5.88
CA THR A 159 -18.57 0.20 7.31
C THR A 159 -18.76 1.58 7.89
N LYS A 160 -18.17 2.62 7.28
CA LYS A 160 -18.28 4.01 7.77
C LYS A 160 -19.70 4.55 7.62
N GLY A 161 -20.39 4.22 6.52
CA GLY A 161 -21.78 4.60 6.30
C GLY A 161 -22.71 4.02 7.35
N ALA A 162 -22.59 2.73 7.66
CA ALA A 162 -23.35 2.09 8.72
C ALA A 162 -23.09 2.74 10.08
N PHE A 163 -21.84 2.99 10.44
CA PHE A 163 -21.49 3.69 11.69
C PHE A 163 -22.11 5.09 11.76
N SER A 164 -22.03 5.86 10.67
CA SER A 164 -22.61 7.21 10.63
C SER A 164 -24.12 7.17 10.77
N LEU A 165 -24.79 6.21 10.13
CA LEU A 165 -26.24 6.04 10.25
C LEU A 165 -26.61 5.67 11.70
N PHE A 166 -25.97 4.69 12.31
CA PHE A 166 -26.23 4.32 13.70
C PHE A 166 -25.97 5.45 14.69
N ALA A 167 -24.90 6.22 14.49
CA ALA A 167 -24.61 7.38 15.32
C ALA A 167 -25.70 8.46 15.20
N ALA A 168 -26.19 8.74 13.99
CA ALA A 168 -27.27 9.69 13.75
C ALA A 168 -28.58 9.24 14.41
N VAL A 169 -28.97 7.98 14.26
CA VAL A 169 -30.18 7.41 14.90
C VAL A 169 -30.06 7.46 16.41
N ALA A 170 -28.92 7.04 17.00
CA ALA A 170 -28.70 7.08 18.43
C ALA A 170 -28.72 8.52 18.98
N GLY A 171 -28.25 9.50 18.21
CA GLY A 171 -28.35 10.93 18.55
C GLY A 171 -29.79 11.41 18.57
N ALA A 172 -30.57 11.08 17.55
CA ALA A 172 -31.97 11.44 17.44
C ALA A 172 -32.85 10.83 18.56
N CYS A 173 -32.51 9.62 19.04
CA CYS A 173 -33.25 9.01 20.16
C CYS A 173 -32.97 9.65 21.52
N ARG A 174 -31.97 10.54 21.65
CA ARG A 174 -31.64 11.25 22.91
C ARG A 174 -32.16 12.66 22.94
N ALA A 175 -32.66 13.18 21.83
CA ALA A 175 -33.27 14.51 21.72
C ALA A 175 -34.77 14.46 22.04
#